data_41175b3956762e946616745805fc4c5c
#
_entry.id   41175b3956762e946616745805fc4c5c
#
_cell.length_a   1.000
_cell.length_b   1.000
_cell.length_c   1.000
_cell.angle_alpha   90.00
_cell.angle_beta   90.00
_cell.angle_gamma   90.00
#
_symmetry.space_group_name_H-M   'P 1'
#
loop_
_entity.id
_entity.type
_entity.pdbx_description
1 polymer ?
#
loop_
_entity_poly.entity_id
_entity_poly.type
_entity_poly.pdbx_seq_one_letter_code
_entity_poly.pdbx_strand_id
1 'polypeptide(L)'
;MMTESRIRVFERGARSALASAVALGLTTGAAFAQPPAVDPNTGALTFTGGLDVPSKYVFRGIVQEADSKLTLFPYGDLGISLFSGEGGIKSASVNFGVWNALLTGSSGSDGPFDKLHYEEDFYTTFTLGFGGGVGLATTWTAYTSPNGMFNTVQELSFKVSKSHWLSPYATIAFELDGQADGGENEGVYLELGSTPTWSLASGKMSLGVPIKFGFSLSDYYERDGNVDSAFGYFQAGGLVTVPLSEVNGKFGSWNLHGGVDFYAFGDTTKTFNNGDSGKVVASFGVGVVY
;
A
#
# COMPACT_ATOMS: atom_id res chain seq x y z
N MET A 1 -49.90 8.27 43.81
CA MET A 1 -48.54 8.13 44.32
C MET A 1 -47.85 7.13 43.44
N MET A 2 -47.37 7.64 42.29
CA MET A 2 -46.72 6.79 41.21
C MET A 2 -45.28 7.23 41.11
N THR A 3 -44.39 6.33 41.35
CA THR A 3 -42.93 6.50 41.27
C THR A 3 -42.50 6.18 39.85
N GLU A 4 -42.07 7.20 39.11
CA GLU A 4 -41.44 7.02 37.79
C GLU A 4 -40.03 6.43 37.97
N SER A 5 -39.85 5.25 37.43
CA SER A 5 -38.55 4.61 37.24
C SER A 5 -37.87 5.20 36.03
N ARG A 6 -36.85 6.04 36.20
CA ARG A 6 -35.98 6.51 35.12
C ARG A 6 -35.03 5.42 34.68
N ILE A 7 -35.28 4.86 33.51
CA ILE A 7 -34.34 4.02 32.78
C ILE A 7 -33.23 4.93 32.22
N ARG A 8 -32.04 4.86 32.78
CA ARG A 8 -30.84 5.46 32.20
C ARG A 8 -30.36 4.55 31.09
N VAL A 9 -30.60 4.99 29.85
CA VAL A 9 -29.93 4.42 28.68
C VAL A 9 -28.47 4.86 28.74
N PHE A 10 -27.58 3.93 29.00
CA PHE A 10 -26.15 4.12 28.82
C PHE A 10 -25.87 4.12 27.31
N GLU A 11 -25.76 5.30 26.73
CA GLU A 11 -25.11 5.43 25.43
C GLU A 11 -23.63 5.08 25.57
N ARG A 12 -23.28 3.85 25.24
CA ARG A 12 -21.90 3.47 24.97
C ARG A 12 -21.53 4.07 23.62
N GLY A 13 -20.87 5.23 23.64
CA GLY A 13 -20.24 5.79 22.47
C GLY A 13 -19.31 4.77 21.85
N ALA A 14 -19.63 4.35 20.64
CA ALA A 14 -18.75 3.57 19.80
C ALA A 14 -17.49 4.39 19.54
N ARG A 15 -16.40 4.07 20.22
CA ARG A 15 -15.07 4.57 19.92
C ARG A 15 -14.62 3.84 18.67
N SER A 16 -14.78 4.47 17.52
CA SER A 16 -14.18 4.01 16.26
C SER A 16 -12.67 4.18 16.39
N ALA A 17 -11.98 3.12 16.77
CA ALA A 17 -10.55 3.03 16.58
C ALA A 17 -10.33 2.95 15.05
N LEU A 18 -9.95 4.07 14.42
CA LEU A 18 -9.40 4.07 13.07
C LEU A 18 -8.04 3.36 13.15
N ALA A 19 -8.02 2.07 12.92
CA ALA A 19 -6.80 1.38 12.53
C ALA A 19 -6.43 1.91 11.14
N SER A 20 -5.58 2.94 11.09
CA SER A 20 -4.99 3.43 9.85
C SER A 20 -3.97 2.39 9.40
N ALA A 21 -4.41 1.43 8.59
CA ALA A 21 -3.50 0.63 7.81
C ALA A 21 -2.85 1.58 6.79
N VAL A 22 -1.69 2.12 7.15
CA VAL A 22 -0.80 2.80 6.23
C VAL A 22 -0.07 1.71 5.46
N ALA A 23 -0.74 1.17 4.43
CA ALA A 23 -0.02 0.40 3.44
C ALA A 23 0.86 1.37 2.66
N LEU A 24 2.17 1.18 2.70
CA LEU A 24 3.08 1.83 1.77
C LEU A 24 2.59 1.57 0.36
N GLY A 25 2.68 2.58 -0.49
CA GLY A 25 2.36 2.47 -1.91
C GLY A 25 3.33 1.62 -2.72
N LEU A 26 3.96 0.64 -2.09
CA LEU A 26 4.85 -0.33 -2.74
C LEU A 26 4.10 -1.47 -3.41
N THR A 27 2.89 -1.74 -2.97
CA THR A 27 2.05 -2.70 -3.66
C THR A 27 1.10 -1.96 -4.58
N THR A 28 0.90 -2.47 -5.76
CA THR A 28 -0.26 -2.20 -6.61
C THR A 28 -1.58 -2.55 -5.87
N GLY A 29 -1.47 -2.98 -4.62
CA GLY A 29 -2.57 -3.24 -3.71
C GLY A 29 -3.13 -1.93 -3.15
N ALA A 30 -4.37 -1.62 -3.44
CA ALA A 30 -5.12 -0.56 -2.81
C ALA A 30 -5.04 -0.68 -1.28
N ALA A 31 -4.83 0.45 -0.60
CA ALA A 31 -5.07 0.52 0.84
C ALA A 31 -6.56 0.20 1.08
N PHE A 32 -6.82 -1.00 1.56
CA PHE A 32 -8.18 -1.50 1.73
C PHE A 32 -8.88 -0.75 2.85
N ALA A 33 -9.99 -0.08 2.54
CA ALA A 33 -11.00 0.14 3.55
C ALA A 33 -11.65 -1.22 3.82
N GLN A 34 -11.09 -2.01 4.72
CA GLN A 34 -11.77 -3.19 5.23
C GLN A 34 -13.12 -2.77 5.82
N PRO A 35 -14.20 -3.56 5.62
CA PRO A 35 -15.37 -3.47 6.48
C PRO A 35 -14.87 -3.55 7.93
N PRO A 36 -15.49 -2.84 8.88
CA PRO A 36 -15.05 -2.89 10.26
C PRO A 36 -15.13 -4.33 10.78
N ALA A 37 -14.02 -5.05 10.65
CA ALA A 37 -13.83 -6.30 11.35
C ALA A 37 -13.81 -5.97 12.85
N VAL A 38 -14.38 -6.80 13.67
CA VAL A 38 -14.17 -6.70 15.12
C VAL A 38 -12.67 -6.85 15.32
N ASP A 39 -12.02 -5.77 15.76
CA ASP A 39 -10.59 -5.79 16.03
C ASP A 39 -10.31 -6.87 17.08
N PRO A 40 -9.65 -7.98 16.73
CA PRO A 40 -9.38 -9.06 17.66
C PRO A 40 -8.34 -8.66 18.70
N ASN A 41 -7.61 -7.57 18.46
CA ASN A 41 -6.55 -7.05 19.31
C ASN A 41 -6.87 -5.61 19.72
N THR A 42 -7.26 -5.40 20.97
CA THR A 42 -7.52 -4.08 21.54
C THR A 42 -6.27 -3.47 22.20
N GLY A 43 -5.11 -4.11 22.04
CA GLY A 43 -3.83 -3.65 22.59
C GLY A 43 -3.20 -2.51 21.79
N ALA A 44 -2.02 -2.10 22.22
CA ALA A 44 -1.22 -1.09 21.52
C ALA A 44 -0.44 -1.65 20.31
N LEU A 45 -0.37 -2.97 20.17
CA LEU A 45 0.34 -3.66 19.10
C LEU A 45 -0.68 -4.20 18.10
N THR A 46 -0.40 -4.01 16.82
CA THR A 46 -1.13 -4.62 15.71
C THR A 46 -0.15 -5.33 14.79
N PHE A 47 -0.57 -6.44 14.22
CA PHE A 47 0.17 -7.12 13.17
C PHE A 47 -0.68 -7.16 11.90
N THR A 48 -0.11 -6.74 10.77
CA THR A 48 -0.71 -6.90 9.45
C THR A 48 0.23 -7.72 8.58
N GLY A 49 -0.31 -8.66 7.83
CA GLY A 49 0.51 -9.47 6.93
C GLY A 49 -0.31 -10.10 5.84
N GLY A 50 0.38 -10.68 4.87
CA GLY A 50 -0.31 -11.34 3.76
C GLY A 50 0.64 -11.84 2.68
N LEU A 51 -0.01 -12.31 1.62
CA LEU A 51 0.65 -12.76 0.41
C LEU A 51 -0.20 -12.34 -0.79
N ASP A 52 0.39 -11.58 -1.70
CA ASP A 52 -0.21 -11.21 -2.98
C ASP A 52 0.45 -11.97 -4.13
N VAL A 53 -0.33 -12.29 -5.14
CA VAL A 53 0.09 -13.01 -6.34
C VAL A 53 -0.38 -12.21 -7.55
N PRO A 54 0.38 -11.19 -7.98
CA PRO A 54 0.06 -10.45 -9.20
C PRO A 54 0.56 -11.19 -10.43
N SER A 55 -0.09 -10.94 -11.56
CA SER A 55 0.35 -11.45 -12.86
C SER A 55 1.61 -10.77 -13.39
N LYS A 56 1.94 -9.58 -12.88
CA LYS A 56 3.17 -8.80 -13.18
C LYS A 56 3.50 -7.89 -12.02
N TYR A 57 4.81 -7.65 -11.81
CA TYR A 57 5.29 -6.62 -10.92
C TYR A 57 5.43 -5.29 -11.67
N VAL A 58 4.69 -4.28 -11.26
CA VAL A 58 4.79 -2.91 -11.76
C VAL A 58 5.04 -1.98 -10.58
N PHE A 59 6.20 -1.36 -10.53
CA PHE A 59 6.55 -0.36 -9.53
C PHE A 59 6.50 1.04 -10.15
N ARG A 60 5.62 1.90 -9.67
CA ARG A 60 5.47 3.30 -10.14
C ARG A 60 5.45 3.45 -11.66
N GLY A 61 4.73 2.56 -12.35
CA GLY A 61 4.63 2.56 -13.81
C GLY A 61 5.76 1.85 -14.55
N ILE A 62 6.75 1.30 -13.87
CA ILE A 62 7.86 0.54 -14.46
C ILE A 62 7.65 -0.95 -14.19
N VAL A 63 7.62 -1.75 -15.25
CA VAL A 63 7.51 -3.22 -15.16
C VAL A 63 8.87 -3.78 -14.75
N GLN A 64 8.91 -4.38 -13.57
CA GLN A 64 10.16 -4.89 -12.98
C GLN A 64 10.62 -6.22 -13.57
N GLU A 65 9.73 -6.97 -14.20
CA GLU A 65 10.04 -8.24 -14.85
C GLU A 65 9.26 -8.40 -16.16
N ALA A 66 9.96 -8.43 -17.29
CA ALA A 66 9.35 -8.53 -18.62
C ALA A 66 8.65 -9.89 -18.81
N ASP A 67 9.31 -10.99 -18.46
CA ASP A 67 8.87 -12.37 -18.67
C ASP A 67 8.32 -13.00 -17.38
N SER A 68 7.37 -12.30 -16.74
CA SER A 68 6.76 -12.76 -15.49
C SER A 68 6.13 -14.15 -15.64
N LYS A 69 6.45 -15.03 -14.68
CA LYS A 69 5.81 -16.35 -14.51
C LYS A 69 4.99 -16.33 -13.23
N LEU A 70 5.50 -16.90 -12.14
CA LEU A 70 4.91 -16.77 -10.82
C LEU A 70 5.58 -15.62 -10.08
N THR A 71 4.78 -14.68 -9.59
CA THR A 71 5.20 -13.54 -8.78
C THR A 71 4.50 -13.63 -7.44
N LEU A 72 5.27 -13.56 -6.35
CA LEU A 72 4.75 -13.64 -4.98
C LEU A 72 5.24 -12.45 -4.18
N PHE A 73 4.33 -11.78 -3.49
CA PHE A 73 4.63 -10.64 -2.61
C PHE A 73 4.23 -10.94 -1.16
N PRO A 74 5.03 -11.70 -0.40
CA PRO A 74 4.81 -11.82 1.03
C PRO A 74 5.19 -10.54 1.75
N TYR A 75 4.37 -10.13 2.72
CA TYR A 75 4.61 -8.92 3.52
C TYR A 75 4.18 -9.09 4.97
N GLY A 76 4.78 -8.29 5.84
CA GLY A 76 4.42 -8.18 7.25
C GLY A 76 4.73 -6.82 7.82
N ASP A 77 3.86 -6.34 8.72
CA ASP A 77 3.96 -5.04 9.36
C ASP A 77 3.57 -5.16 10.84
N LEU A 78 4.38 -4.59 11.72
CA LEU A 78 4.13 -4.47 13.13
C LEU A 78 3.83 -3.00 13.47
N GLY A 79 2.60 -2.71 13.85
CA GLY A 79 2.15 -1.39 14.28
C GLY A 79 2.18 -1.25 15.79
N ILE A 80 2.61 -0.08 16.26
CA ILE A 80 2.61 0.32 17.67
C ILE A 80 1.82 1.61 17.81
N SER A 81 0.70 1.58 18.53
CA SER A 81 -0.05 2.76 18.91
C SER A 81 0.67 3.51 20.03
N LEU A 82 1.12 4.73 19.74
CA LEU A 82 1.87 5.57 20.69
C LEU A 82 0.96 6.52 21.47
N PHE A 83 -0.11 7.00 20.82
CA PHE A 83 -0.97 8.01 21.40
C PHE A 83 -2.39 7.95 20.81
N SER A 84 -3.39 8.19 21.66
CA SER A 84 -4.78 8.44 21.28
C SER A 84 -5.35 9.53 22.17
N GLY A 85 -5.98 10.55 21.61
CA GLY A 85 -6.50 11.70 22.34
C GLY A 85 -7.57 12.51 21.61
N GLU A 86 -8.12 13.50 22.32
CA GLU A 86 -9.21 14.35 21.83
C GLU A 86 -8.74 15.72 21.34
N GLY A 87 -7.45 16.03 21.44
CA GLY A 87 -6.85 17.31 21.00
C GLY A 87 -6.76 17.47 19.50
N GLY A 88 -5.92 18.39 19.04
CA GLY A 88 -5.65 18.61 17.59
C GLY A 88 -5.02 17.39 16.93
N ILE A 89 -4.07 16.72 17.61
CA ILE A 89 -3.61 15.40 17.27
C ILE A 89 -4.53 14.37 17.92
N LYS A 90 -5.10 13.49 17.13
CA LYS A 90 -6.05 12.45 17.56
C LYS A 90 -5.36 11.12 17.81
N SER A 91 -4.31 10.82 17.05
CA SER A 91 -3.53 9.58 17.19
C SER A 91 -2.10 9.76 16.72
N ALA A 92 -1.21 8.94 17.26
CA ALA A 92 0.14 8.73 16.74
C ALA A 92 0.48 7.25 16.80
N SER A 93 1.13 6.74 15.75
CA SER A 93 1.61 5.36 15.68
C SER A 93 2.95 5.28 14.96
N VAL A 94 3.67 4.20 15.20
CA VAL A 94 4.84 3.82 14.41
C VAL A 94 4.64 2.38 13.91
N ASN A 95 5.05 2.15 12.66
CA ASN A 95 5.01 0.84 12.03
C ASN A 95 6.40 0.45 11.56
N PHE A 96 6.72 -0.84 11.67
CA PHE A 96 7.92 -1.46 11.11
C PHE A 96 7.48 -2.58 10.22
N GLY A 97 7.89 -2.58 8.97
CA GLY A 97 7.43 -3.58 8.03
C GLY A 97 8.52 -4.07 7.09
N VAL A 98 8.21 -5.21 6.50
CA VAL A 98 8.98 -5.84 5.44
C VAL A 98 8.03 -6.24 4.32
N TRP A 99 8.45 -5.99 3.08
CA TRP A 99 7.76 -6.45 1.89
C TRP A 99 8.76 -7.13 0.96
N ASN A 100 8.32 -8.10 0.18
CA ASN A 100 9.21 -8.86 -0.68
C ASN A 100 8.61 -9.11 -2.05
N ALA A 101 9.47 -9.18 -3.07
CA ALA A 101 9.13 -9.70 -4.39
C ALA A 101 9.94 -10.98 -4.68
N LEU A 102 9.23 -12.10 -4.78
CA LEU A 102 9.78 -13.38 -5.20
C LEU A 102 9.37 -13.63 -6.65
N LEU A 103 10.31 -13.57 -7.57
CA LEU A 103 10.06 -13.65 -9.01
C LEU A 103 10.63 -14.95 -9.58
N THR A 104 9.84 -15.67 -10.38
CA THR A 104 10.28 -16.92 -11.05
C THR A 104 10.46 -16.76 -12.56
N GLY A 105 10.36 -15.53 -13.06
CA GLY A 105 10.64 -15.18 -14.44
C GLY A 105 12.12 -14.94 -14.70
N SER A 106 12.45 -14.08 -15.67
CA SER A 106 13.84 -13.80 -16.08
C SER A 106 14.68 -13.18 -14.96
N SER A 107 14.06 -12.43 -14.04
CA SER A 107 14.77 -11.81 -12.90
C SER A 107 15.14 -12.78 -11.78
N GLY A 108 14.61 -14.00 -11.78
CA GLY A 108 14.80 -14.96 -10.69
C GLY A 108 15.01 -16.41 -11.12
N SER A 109 15.01 -16.74 -12.43
CA SER A 109 14.85 -18.13 -12.89
C SER A 109 16.12 -18.97 -12.98
N ASP A 110 17.31 -18.39 -12.92
CA ASP A 110 18.52 -19.09 -13.36
C ASP A 110 19.40 -19.62 -12.22
N GLY A 111 18.82 -19.99 -11.09
CA GLY A 111 19.68 -20.48 -10.06
C GLY A 111 19.04 -20.83 -8.72
N PRO A 112 19.84 -20.93 -7.68
CA PRO A 112 19.39 -21.31 -6.34
C PRO A 112 18.34 -20.32 -5.78
N PHE A 113 17.73 -20.70 -4.67
CA PHE A 113 16.58 -19.99 -4.07
C PHE A 113 16.80 -18.50 -3.84
N ASP A 114 18.02 -18.06 -3.56
CA ASP A 114 18.40 -16.67 -3.41
C ASP A 114 18.08 -15.81 -4.64
N LYS A 115 18.14 -16.40 -5.85
CA LYS A 115 17.82 -15.68 -7.09
C LYS A 115 16.34 -15.38 -7.27
N LEU A 116 15.45 -16.09 -6.62
CA LEU A 116 14.02 -15.78 -6.60
C LEU A 116 13.72 -14.49 -5.84
N HIS A 117 14.58 -14.11 -4.91
CA HIS A 117 14.39 -12.98 -4.04
C HIS A 117 14.88 -11.70 -4.72
N TYR A 118 14.04 -11.18 -5.61
CA TYR A 118 14.33 -10.01 -6.44
C TYR A 118 14.44 -8.74 -5.60
N GLU A 119 13.51 -8.56 -4.64
CA GLU A 119 13.43 -7.34 -3.84
C GLU A 119 12.98 -7.65 -2.41
N GLU A 120 13.60 -6.98 -1.46
CA GLU A 120 13.22 -6.95 -0.06
C GLU A 120 13.27 -5.51 0.44
N ASP A 121 12.12 -5.02 0.89
CA ASP A 121 11.97 -3.67 1.39
C ASP A 121 11.81 -3.67 2.89
N PHE A 122 12.61 -2.86 3.56
CA PHE A 122 12.45 -2.53 4.96
C PHE A 122 11.91 -1.13 5.10
N TYR A 123 10.87 -0.96 5.90
CA TYR A 123 10.31 0.37 6.10
C TYR A 123 9.94 0.67 7.54
N THR A 124 9.97 1.95 7.86
CA THR A 124 9.45 2.49 9.11
C THR A 124 8.56 3.67 8.81
N THR A 125 7.32 3.62 9.32
CA THR A 125 6.33 4.68 9.11
C THR A 125 5.91 5.28 10.44
N PHE A 126 6.02 6.60 10.57
CA PHE A 126 5.41 7.37 11.65
C PHE A 126 4.15 8.05 11.14
N THR A 127 3.02 7.81 11.82
CA THR A 127 1.72 8.33 11.40
C THR A 127 1.12 9.22 12.48
N LEU A 128 0.61 10.38 12.07
CA LEU A 128 -0.19 11.29 12.86
C LEU A 128 -1.61 11.37 12.29
N GLY A 129 -2.61 11.19 13.15
CA GLY A 129 -4.01 11.45 12.84
C GLY A 129 -4.46 12.78 13.44
N PHE A 130 -5.16 13.58 12.65
CA PHE A 130 -5.69 14.88 13.05
C PHE A 130 -7.21 14.91 13.04
N GLY A 131 -7.78 15.95 13.63
CA GLY A 131 -9.21 16.21 13.54
C GLY A 131 -9.71 16.29 12.09
N GLY A 132 -10.99 15.99 11.89
CA GLY A 132 -11.59 15.99 10.57
C GLY A 132 -11.13 14.83 9.66
N GLY A 133 -10.45 13.81 10.19
CA GLY A 133 -10.02 12.63 9.42
C GLY A 133 -8.84 12.89 8.48
N VAL A 134 -7.98 13.85 8.79
CA VAL A 134 -6.72 14.06 8.08
C VAL A 134 -5.63 13.19 8.71
N GLY A 135 -4.83 12.51 7.89
CA GLY A 135 -3.65 11.74 8.28
C GLY A 135 -2.40 12.28 7.62
N LEU A 136 -1.28 12.27 8.34
CA LEU A 136 0.06 12.49 7.81
C LEU A 136 0.92 11.29 8.18
N ALA A 137 1.49 10.63 7.17
CA ALA A 137 2.47 9.57 7.36
C ALA A 137 3.82 10.00 6.80
N THR A 138 4.87 9.71 7.56
CA THR A 138 6.27 9.87 7.13
C THR A 138 6.91 8.51 7.13
N THR A 139 7.44 8.08 5.99
CA THR A 139 8.02 6.76 5.83
C THR A 139 9.44 6.87 5.31
N TRP A 140 10.34 6.16 5.95
CA TRP A 140 11.64 5.81 5.39
C TRP A 140 11.58 4.37 4.87
N THR A 141 12.11 4.14 3.67
CA THR A 141 12.16 2.83 3.03
C THR A 141 13.56 2.57 2.48
N ALA A 142 14.04 1.34 2.67
CA ALA A 142 15.20 0.81 1.95
C ALA A 142 14.71 -0.31 1.03
N TYR A 143 14.81 -0.09 -0.26
CA TYR A 143 14.57 -1.08 -1.31
C TYR A 143 15.87 -1.81 -1.57
N THR A 144 15.92 -3.10 -1.32
CA THR A 144 17.13 -3.92 -1.49
C THR A 144 16.89 -5.05 -2.47
N SER A 145 17.94 -5.49 -3.17
CA SER A 145 17.87 -6.61 -4.10
C SER A 145 18.73 -7.77 -3.61
N PRO A 146 18.17 -8.76 -2.90
CA PRO A 146 18.95 -9.89 -2.40
C PRO A 146 19.61 -10.72 -3.50
N ASN A 147 19.04 -10.77 -4.69
CA ASN A 147 19.64 -11.44 -5.84
C ASN A 147 20.57 -10.53 -6.67
N GLY A 148 20.75 -9.25 -6.28
CA GLY A 148 21.70 -8.33 -6.90
C GLY A 148 21.26 -7.75 -8.25
N MET A 149 19.94 -7.70 -8.53
CA MET A 149 19.43 -7.16 -9.80
C MET A 149 19.48 -5.65 -9.86
N PHE A 150 19.46 -4.96 -8.71
CA PHE A 150 19.59 -3.51 -8.62
C PHE A 150 20.36 -3.12 -7.34
N ASN A 151 20.86 -1.88 -7.30
CA ASN A 151 21.50 -1.30 -6.12
C ASN A 151 20.44 -0.89 -5.11
N THR A 152 20.78 -0.91 -3.82
CA THR A 152 19.89 -0.42 -2.77
C THR A 152 19.48 1.03 -3.04
N VAL A 153 18.17 1.30 -2.93
CA VAL A 153 17.60 2.64 -2.99
C VAL A 153 17.03 2.99 -1.61
N GLN A 154 17.32 4.18 -1.11
CA GLN A 154 16.75 4.69 0.12
C GLN A 154 15.83 5.87 -0.17
N GLU A 155 14.67 5.89 0.44
CA GLU A 155 13.65 6.90 0.19
C GLU A 155 13.05 7.43 1.49
N LEU A 156 12.73 8.72 1.51
CA LEU A 156 11.89 9.35 2.52
C LEU A 156 10.63 9.89 1.87
N SER A 157 9.48 9.45 2.33
CA SER A 157 8.19 9.89 1.78
C SER A 157 7.27 10.52 2.82
N PHE A 158 6.42 11.42 2.36
CA PHE A 158 5.37 12.08 3.14
C PHE A 158 4.04 11.91 2.43
N LYS A 159 3.08 11.29 3.13
CA LYS A 159 1.73 11.06 2.62
C LYS A 159 0.72 11.82 3.45
N VAL A 160 -0.05 12.68 2.80
CA VAL A 160 -1.25 13.30 3.37
C VAL A 160 -2.47 12.56 2.84
N SER A 161 -3.38 12.20 3.74
CA SER A 161 -4.61 11.49 3.39
C SER A 161 -5.82 12.09 4.08
N LYS A 162 -7.00 11.82 3.52
CA LYS A 162 -8.28 12.28 4.07
C LYS A 162 -9.24 11.11 4.20
N SER A 163 -9.73 10.87 5.40
CA SER A 163 -10.84 9.94 5.64
C SER A 163 -12.12 10.51 5.03
N HIS A 164 -12.50 9.97 3.89
CA HIS A 164 -13.64 10.37 3.07
C HIS A 164 -14.05 9.16 2.22
N TRP A 165 -15.27 9.12 1.67
CA TRP A 165 -15.69 8.00 0.83
C TRP A 165 -14.83 7.82 -0.44
N LEU A 166 -14.20 8.89 -0.93
CA LEU A 166 -13.20 8.85 -2.01
C LEU A 166 -11.81 8.41 -1.54
N SER A 167 -11.52 8.50 -0.23
CA SER A 167 -10.19 8.20 0.35
C SER A 167 -9.04 8.86 -0.43
N PRO A 168 -9.07 10.19 -0.70
CA PRO A 168 -8.02 10.86 -1.46
C PRO A 168 -6.74 10.97 -0.67
N TYR A 169 -5.61 10.92 -1.38
CA TYR A 169 -4.29 11.14 -0.81
C TYR A 169 -3.32 11.76 -1.82
N ALA A 170 -2.25 12.33 -1.28
CA ALA A 170 -1.07 12.75 -2.02
C ALA A 170 0.18 12.26 -1.30
N THR A 171 1.13 11.72 -2.03
CA THR A 171 2.44 11.29 -1.52
C THR A 171 3.53 12.01 -2.29
N ILE A 172 4.49 12.61 -1.58
CA ILE A 172 5.75 13.07 -2.14
C ILE A 172 6.87 12.19 -1.57
N ALA A 173 7.77 11.73 -2.42
CA ALA A 173 8.88 10.86 -2.05
C ALA A 173 10.19 11.42 -2.59
N PHE A 174 11.22 11.37 -1.79
CA PHE A 174 12.56 11.85 -2.08
C PHE A 174 13.51 10.66 -2.02
N GLU A 175 14.19 10.36 -3.10
CA GLU A 175 15.32 9.44 -3.07
C GLU A 175 16.46 10.10 -2.30
N LEU A 176 17.02 9.36 -1.36
CA LEU A 176 18.12 9.83 -0.49
C LEU A 176 19.44 9.21 -0.91
N ASP A 177 19.39 8.04 -1.53
CA ASP A 177 20.52 7.26 -2.00
C ASP A 177 20.04 6.23 -3.01
N GLY A 178 20.65 6.18 -4.19
CA GLY A 178 20.23 5.32 -5.30
C GLY A 178 19.02 5.86 -6.05
N GLN A 179 18.75 5.28 -7.23
CA GLN A 179 17.73 5.69 -8.18
C GLN A 179 16.82 4.52 -8.53
N ALA A 180 15.52 4.65 -8.29
CA ALA A 180 14.54 3.58 -8.52
C ALA A 180 14.23 3.35 -10.01
N ASP A 181 14.50 4.33 -10.86
CA ASP A 181 14.37 4.23 -12.31
C ASP A 181 15.66 3.78 -13.02
N GLY A 182 16.78 3.67 -12.26
CA GLY A 182 18.11 3.38 -12.79
C GLY A 182 18.74 4.58 -13.49
N GLY A 183 18.27 5.81 -13.24
CA GLY A 183 18.81 7.08 -13.74
C GLY A 183 20.18 7.45 -13.15
N GLU A 184 20.60 8.69 -13.34
CA GLU A 184 21.87 9.20 -12.83
C GLU A 184 21.73 10.03 -11.55
N ASN A 185 20.52 10.57 -11.29
CA ASN A 185 20.26 11.50 -10.19
C ASN A 185 19.17 10.96 -9.26
N GLU A 186 19.27 11.31 -7.97
CA GLU A 186 18.20 11.06 -7.00
C GLU A 186 16.98 11.91 -7.33
N GLY A 187 15.84 11.26 -7.48
CA GLY A 187 14.62 11.87 -7.94
C GLY A 187 13.63 12.28 -6.85
N VAL A 188 12.66 13.08 -7.25
CA VAL A 188 11.49 13.43 -6.43
C VAL A 188 10.22 12.97 -7.13
N TYR A 189 9.54 12.04 -6.49
CA TYR A 189 8.29 11.44 -6.99
C TYR A 189 7.06 12.06 -6.32
N LEU A 190 6.00 12.25 -7.08
CA LEU A 190 4.68 12.65 -6.59
C LEU A 190 3.63 11.62 -7.04
N GLU A 191 2.82 11.14 -6.09
CA GLU A 191 1.63 10.33 -6.37
C GLU A 191 0.37 11.01 -5.87
N LEU A 192 -0.63 11.12 -6.72
CA LEU A 192 -1.98 11.51 -6.37
C LEU A 192 -2.91 10.31 -6.53
N GLY A 193 -3.67 9.99 -5.50
CA GLY A 193 -4.52 8.81 -5.55
C GLY A 193 -5.84 8.95 -4.80
N SER A 194 -6.73 8.03 -5.11
CA SER A 194 -8.05 7.89 -4.52
C SER A 194 -8.50 6.43 -4.63
N THR A 195 -9.18 5.93 -3.60
CA THR A 195 -9.75 4.57 -3.63
C THR A 195 -11.16 4.57 -3.04
N PRO A 196 -12.16 5.10 -3.77
CA PRO A 196 -13.55 4.95 -3.36
C PRO A 196 -13.88 3.47 -3.16
N THR A 197 -14.59 3.16 -2.07
CA THR A 197 -14.92 1.80 -1.68
C THR A 197 -16.40 1.67 -1.36
N TRP A 198 -17.01 0.61 -1.85
CA TRP A 198 -18.41 0.26 -1.61
C TRP A 198 -18.53 -1.08 -0.91
N SER A 199 -19.41 -1.15 0.07
CA SER A 199 -19.82 -2.41 0.69
C SER A 199 -20.85 -3.10 -0.21
N LEU A 200 -20.62 -4.36 -0.53
CA LEU A 200 -21.47 -5.19 -1.38
C LEU A 200 -22.03 -6.38 -0.58
N ALA A 201 -23.09 -6.99 -1.11
CA ALA A 201 -23.71 -8.21 -0.56
C ALA A 201 -24.00 -8.10 0.95
N SER A 202 -24.54 -6.95 1.40
CA SER A 202 -24.86 -6.67 2.81
C SER A 202 -23.64 -6.77 3.74
N GLY A 203 -22.47 -6.30 3.28
CA GLY A 203 -21.22 -6.26 4.06
C GLY A 203 -20.35 -7.53 3.96
N LYS A 204 -20.78 -8.53 3.16
CA LYS A 204 -20.00 -9.75 2.97
C LYS A 204 -18.79 -9.59 2.06
N MET A 205 -18.73 -8.51 1.31
CA MET A 205 -17.60 -8.15 0.46
C MET A 205 -17.54 -6.63 0.26
N SER A 206 -16.40 -6.14 -0.21
CA SER A 206 -16.24 -4.75 -0.64
C SER A 206 -15.66 -4.69 -2.05
N LEU A 207 -15.97 -3.60 -2.75
CA LEU A 207 -15.35 -3.22 -4.03
C LEU A 207 -14.62 -1.91 -3.83
N GLY A 208 -13.31 -1.91 -4.00
CA GLY A 208 -12.47 -0.71 -4.10
C GLY A 208 -12.18 -0.40 -5.57
N VAL A 209 -12.12 0.88 -5.91
CA VAL A 209 -11.71 1.34 -7.25
C VAL A 209 -10.51 2.27 -7.09
N PRO A 210 -9.28 1.72 -7.08
CA PRO A 210 -8.06 2.52 -7.01
C PRO A 210 -7.89 3.34 -8.28
N ILE A 211 -7.51 4.59 -8.12
CA ILE A 211 -7.12 5.52 -9.18
C ILE A 211 -5.85 6.22 -8.73
N LYS A 212 -4.79 6.21 -9.56
CA LYS A 212 -3.51 6.82 -9.23
C LYS A 212 -2.91 7.54 -10.43
N PHE A 213 -2.17 8.59 -10.14
CA PHE A 213 -1.32 9.32 -11.07
C PHE A 213 0.06 9.44 -10.45
N GLY A 214 1.09 9.03 -11.16
CA GLY A 214 2.50 9.17 -10.76
C GLY A 214 3.20 10.21 -11.61
N PHE A 215 3.98 11.07 -10.95
CA PHE A 215 4.72 12.16 -11.57
C PHE A 215 6.16 12.20 -11.07
N SER A 216 7.09 12.61 -11.93
CA SER A 216 8.39 13.16 -11.52
C SER A 216 8.22 14.64 -11.25
N LEU A 217 8.71 15.10 -10.11
CA LEU A 217 8.87 16.53 -9.83
C LEU A 217 10.31 16.99 -10.15
N SER A 218 11.26 16.05 -10.10
CA SER A 218 12.65 16.21 -10.50
C SER A 218 13.26 14.82 -10.64
N ASP A 219 13.89 14.53 -11.75
CA ASP A 219 14.80 13.42 -12.03
C ASP A 219 14.34 11.99 -11.65
N TYR A 220 13.05 11.78 -11.36
CA TYR A 220 12.52 10.47 -10.97
C TYR A 220 12.21 9.55 -12.16
N TYR A 221 11.92 10.10 -13.33
CA TYR A 221 11.71 9.35 -14.57
C TYR A 221 12.73 9.80 -15.61
N GLU A 222 14.00 9.54 -15.33
CA GLU A 222 15.09 9.85 -16.23
C GLU A 222 15.28 8.75 -17.29
N ARG A 223 15.76 9.13 -18.44
CA ARG A 223 16.24 8.22 -19.46
C ARG A 223 17.54 8.76 -20.04
N ASP A 224 18.13 8.05 -20.99
CA ASP A 224 19.38 8.40 -21.65
C ASP A 224 19.53 9.91 -21.90
N GLY A 225 20.60 10.51 -21.36
CA GLY A 225 20.91 11.93 -21.49
C GLY A 225 20.16 12.86 -20.55
N ASN A 226 19.76 12.40 -19.38
CA ASN A 226 19.08 13.18 -18.32
C ASN A 226 17.77 13.81 -18.81
N VAL A 227 17.00 13.11 -19.63
CA VAL A 227 15.69 13.56 -20.07
C VAL A 227 14.67 13.10 -19.03
N ASP A 228 14.32 13.98 -18.10
CA ASP A 228 13.22 13.75 -17.16
C ASP A 228 11.87 13.97 -17.82
N SER A 229 10.88 13.14 -17.46
CA SER A 229 9.50 13.23 -17.93
C SER A 229 8.57 13.41 -16.74
N ALA A 230 7.88 14.52 -16.70
CA ALA A 230 7.01 14.85 -15.57
C ALA A 230 5.89 13.84 -15.34
N PHE A 231 5.32 13.24 -16.36
CA PHE A 231 4.24 12.25 -16.24
C PHE A 231 4.77 10.83 -16.38
N GLY A 232 4.65 10.04 -15.31
CA GLY A 232 5.04 8.64 -15.28
C GLY A 232 3.93 7.69 -15.69
N TYR A 233 2.80 7.71 -15.01
CA TYR A 233 1.71 6.79 -15.31
C TYR A 233 0.36 7.23 -14.75
N PHE A 234 -0.68 6.65 -15.32
CA PHE A 234 -2.03 6.57 -14.77
C PHE A 234 -2.35 5.10 -14.48
N GLN A 235 -2.98 4.85 -13.33
CA GLN A 235 -3.54 3.53 -12.95
C GLN A 235 -4.99 3.70 -12.57
N ALA A 236 -5.84 2.78 -13.03
CA ALA A 236 -7.19 2.59 -12.52
C ALA A 236 -7.51 1.11 -12.46
N GLY A 237 -8.24 0.69 -11.42
CA GLY A 237 -8.53 -0.72 -11.24
C GLY A 237 -9.83 -1.01 -10.51
N GLY A 238 -10.03 -2.28 -10.22
CA GLY A 238 -11.12 -2.78 -9.39
C GLY A 238 -10.59 -3.90 -8.51
N LEU A 239 -10.90 -3.82 -7.22
CA LEU A 239 -10.47 -4.78 -6.22
C LEU A 239 -11.65 -5.22 -5.38
N VAL A 240 -11.88 -6.51 -5.32
CA VAL A 240 -12.88 -7.14 -4.46
C VAL A 240 -12.18 -7.74 -3.25
N THR A 241 -12.71 -7.47 -2.06
CA THR A 241 -12.24 -8.06 -0.80
C THR A 241 -13.38 -8.79 -0.12
N VAL A 242 -13.10 -10.01 0.32
CA VAL A 242 -14.05 -10.92 1.01
C VAL A 242 -13.47 -11.25 2.38
N PRO A 243 -14.04 -10.73 3.48
CA PRO A 243 -13.66 -11.16 4.82
C PRO A 243 -13.93 -12.64 5.04
N LEU A 244 -12.99 -13.35 5.65
CA LEU A 244 -13.14 -14.77 6.03
C LEU A 244 -13.74 -14.88 7.44
N SER A 245 -15.04 -14.63 7.57
CA SER A 245 -15.73 -14.61 8.87
C SER A 245 -15.76 -15.97 9.57
N GLU A 246 -15.53 -17.06 8.85
CA GLU A 246 -15.47 -18.43 9.39
C GLU A 246 -14.16 -18.73 10.13
N VAL A 247 -13.12 -17.91 9.91
CA VAL A 247 -11.87 -18.03 10.66
C VAL A 247 -12.09 -17.51 12.08
N ASN A 248 -11.72 -18.30 13.10
CA ASN A 248 -11.85 -17.90 14.47
C ASN A 248 -11.07 -16.59 14.72
N GLY A 249 -11.75 -15.54 15.18
CA GLY A 249 -11.16 -14.22 15.43
C GLY A 249 -9.98 -14.19 16.40
N LYS A 250 -9.74 -15.26 17.17
CA LYS A 250 -8.53 -15.43 17.97
C LYS A 250 -7.24 -15.49 17.13
N PHE A 251 -7.36 -15.79 15.85
CA PHE A 251 -6.24 -15.84 14.91
C PHE A 251 -6.17 -14.62 13.99
N GLY A 252 -6.87 -13.54 14.35
CA GLY A 252 -6.93 -12.32 13.56
C GLY A 252 -8.10 -12.29 12.58
N SER A 253 -8.22 -11.17 11.90
CA SER A 253 -9.21 -10.92 10.85
C SER A 253 -8.58 -11.22 9.49
N TRP A 254 -9.05 -12.27 8.84
CA TRP A 254 -8.54 -12.73 7.55
C TRP A 254 -9.44 -12.27 6.40
N ASN A 255 -8.84 -12.05 5.25
CA ASN A 255 -9.56 -11.76 4.01
C ASN A 255 -8.91 -12.45 2.81
N LEU A 256 -9.72 -12.68 1.78
CA LEU A 256 -9.27 -12.92 0.42
C LEU A 256 -9.55 -11.67 -0.41
N HIS A 257 -8.66 -11.36 -1.32
CA HIS A 257 -8.86 -10.25 -2.22
C HIS A 257 -8.35 -10.58 -3.62
N GLY A 258 -8.89 -9.89 -4.60
CA GLY A 258 -8.45 -10.04 -5.98
C GLY A 258 -8.96 -8.91 -6.85
N GLY A 259 -8.20 -8.56 -7.87
CA GLY A 259 -8.51 -7.40 -8.68
C GLY A 259 -7.81 -7.39 -10.02
N VAL A 260 -8.10 -6.32 -10.74
CA VAL A 260 -7.47 -6.01 -12.03
C VAL A 260 -7.17 -4.54 -12.08
N ASP A 261 -5.93 -4.19 -12.44
CA ASP A 261 -5.45 -2.83 -12.65
C ASP A 261 -5.09 -2.60 -14.11
N PHE A 262 -5.41 -1.43 -14.62
CA PHE A 262 -5.04 -0.93 -15.93
C PHE A 262 -4.05 0.20 -15.75
N TYR A 263 -2.93 0.12 -16.46
CA TYR A 263 -1.90 1.15 -16.50
C TYR A 263 -1.86 1.80 -17.86
N ALA A 264 -1.72 3.12 -17.89
CA ALA A 264 -1.31 3.89 -19.06
C ALA A 264 0.00 4.59 -18.72
N PHE A 265 1.03 4.42 -19.55
CA PHE A 265 2.38 4.86 -19.29
C PHE A 265 2.68 6.21 -19.96
N GLY A 266 3.45 7.06 -19.28
CA GLY A 266 4.05 8.26 -19.86
C GLY A 266 5.22 7.92 -20.79
N ASP A 267 5.83 8.94 -21.38
CA ASP A 267 6.85 8.71 -22.42
C ASP A 267 8.07 7.96 -21.91
N THR A 268 8.58 8.31 -20.73
CA THR A 268 9.75 7.64 -20.15
C THR A 268 9.40 6.25 -19.66
N THR A 269 8.32 6.09 -18.90
CA THR A 269 7.88 4.75 -18.42
C THR A 269 7.50 3.84 -19.58
N LYS A 270 6.95 4.36 -20.68
CA LYS A 270 6.77 3.61 -21.92
C LYS A 270 8.10 3.10 -22.49
N THR A 271 9.14 3.94 -22.47
CA THR A 271 10.47 3.54 -22.94
C THR A 271 11.04 2.43 -22.05
N PHE A 272 10.96 2.56 -20.73
CA PHE A 272 11.36 1.51 -19.79
C PHE A 272 10.57 0.21 -19.96
N ASN A 273 9.34 0.30 -20.38
CA ASN A 273 8.47 -0.85 -20.66
C ASN A 273 8.54 -1.36 -22.13
N ASN A 274 9.71 -1.22 -22.77
CA ASN A 274 9.96 -1.71 -24.13
C ASN A 274 9.00 -1.14 -25.20
N GLY A 275 8.53 0.08 -25.02
CA GLY A 275 7.61 0.76 -25.91
C GLY A 275 6.12 0.46 -25.69
N ASP A 276 5.79 -0.38 -24.73
CA ASP A 276 4.39 -0.62 -24.32
C ASP A 276 3.76 0.66 -23.77
N SER A 277 2.59 1.02 -24.25
CA SER A 277 1.85 2.21 -23.78
C SER A 277 0.99 1.97 -22.56
N GLY A 278 0.84 0.72 -22.12
CA GLY A 278 0.07 0.35 -20.95
C GLY A 278 0.13 -1.14 -20.63
N LYS A 279 -0.37 -1.51 -19.49
CA LYS A 279 -0.46 -2.90 -19.00
C LYS A 279 -1.77 -3.16 -18.28
N VAL A 280 -2.17 -4.43 -18.29
CA VAL A 280 -3.22 -4.97 -17.43
C VAL A 280 -2.56 -5.93 -16.46
N VAL A 281 -2.83 -5.74 -15.16
CA VAL A 281 -2.30 -6.58 -14.09
C VAL A 281 -3.47 -7.15 -13.31
N ALA A 282 -3.59 -8.46 -13.28
CA ALA A 282 -4.50 -9.16 -12.38
C ALA A 282 -3.78 -9.53 -11.10
N SER A 283 -4.45 -9.50 -9.98
CA SER A 283 -3.90 -9.90 -8.68
C SER A 283 -4.90 -10.73 -7.88
N PHE A 284 -4.37 -11.58 -7.04
CA PHE A 284 -5.10 -12.32 -6.01
C PHE A 284 -4.25 -12.37 -4.75
N GLY A 285 -4.88 -12.38 -3.57
CA GLY A 285 -4.10 -12.42 -2.33
C GLY A 285 -4.92 -12.82 -1.12
N VAL A 286 -4.21 -13.02 -0.02
CA VAL A 286 -4.74 -13.25 1.32
C VAL A 286 -4.09 -12.29 2.28
N GLY A 287 -4.90 -11.67 3.14
CA GLY A 287 -4.43 -10.76 4.18
C GLY A 287 -4.92 -11.16 5.56
N VAL A 288 -4.19 -10.74 6.58
CA VAL A 288 -4.54 -10.88 8.00
C VAL A 288 -4.22 -9.61 8.75
N VAL A 289 -5.09 -9.26 9.69
CA VAL A 289 -4.86 -8.21 10.70
C VAL A 289 -5.11 -8.81 12.08
N TYR A 290 -4.14 -8.58 13.02
CA TYR A 290 -4.22 -9.06 14.39
C TYR A 290 -3.81 -7.98 15.37
#